data_b2225eaca4eb798c2ead470e35a8b151
#
_entry.id   b2225eaca4eb798c2ead470e35a8b151
#
_cell.length_a   1.000
_cell.length_b   1.000
_cell.length_c   1.000
_cell.angle_alpha   90.00
_cell.angle_beta   90.00
_cell.angle_gamma   90.00
#
_symmetry.space_group_name_H-M   'P 1'
#
loop_
_entity.id
_entity.type
_entity.pdbx_description
1 polymer ?
#
loop_
_entity_poly.entity_id
_entity_poly.type
_entity_poly.pdbx_seq_one_letter_code
_entity_poly.pdbx_strand_id
1 'polypeptide(L)'
;MRRMIPYSVDITGNFVYSPQLIEARKQVQEGLLNAAQLLEIENKEIQHIVDTCKQIGLKCVTDGDYRSNGYTDFFHHLQNISKHETEPNDTSEENDKSVICGKIDFDNHFLSTPPVTEHFTYLTGIIGGDMYAKALLPSPMTLLAELIRPENRLNTGRYYPDIEVLSHDIAQTYQKVIREFYNMGCRFLQFSDYTWNLTGGCDIQQISEANNTDLASLSTVLARLTELCLNDKPDDMCISLQFDEKWWNTRDREKIAEVLLSTQANAIAFDFGNRENENIDFSILKHCQSKDVILGLVSTSS
;
A
#
# COMPACT_ATOMS: atom_id res chain seq x y z
N MET A 1 17.77 8.84 17.07
CA MET A 1 18.57 9.11 15.86
C MET A 1 17.77 8.58 14.68
N ARG A 2 17.37 9.45 13.75
CA ARG A 2 16.54 9.06 12.62
C ARG A 2 17.35 8.13 11.72
N ARG A 3 16.82 6.95 11.40
CA ARG A 3 17.49 6.02 10.48
C ARG A 3 17.33 6.56 9.07
N MET A 4 18.42 6.80 8.39
CA MET A 4 18.44 7.07 6.95
C MET A 4 18.39 5.76 6.18
N ILE A 5 17.82 5.77 5.00
CA ILE A 5 17.85 4.62 4.09
C ILE A 5 19.32 4.36 3.71
N PRO A 6 19.87 3.16 3.97
CA PRO A 6 21.31 2.90 3.79
C PRO A 6 21.69 2.52 2.34
N TYR A 7 20.81 2.80 1.37
CA TYR A 7 21.03 2.46 -0.04
C TYR A 7 20.53 3.60 -0.94
N SER A 8 21.08 3.69 -2.15
CA SER A 8 20.80 4.78 -3.10
C SER A 8 19.81 4.40 -4.19
N VAL A 9 19.49 3.11 -4.33
CA VAL A 9 18.53 2.60 -5.31
C VAL A 9 17.49 1.78 -4.57
N ASP A 10 16.23 2.08 -4.79
CA ASP A 10 15.10 1.44 -4.15
C ASP A 10 14.09 0.91 -5.19
N ILE A 11 13.33 -0.09 -4.79
CA ILE A 11 12.20 -0.64 -5.54
C ILE A 11 10.94 -0.14 -4.84
N THR A 12 10.13 0.65 -5.54
CA THR A 12 8.94 1.31 -4.97
C THR A 12 7.62 0.74 -5.48
N GLY A 13 7.65 -0.01 -6.57
CA GLY A 13 6.45 -0.58 -7.20
C GLY A 13 6.54 -2.08 -7.38
N ASN A 14 5.57 -2.59 -8.11
CA ASN A 14 5.48 -3.99 -8.46
C ASN A 14 6.43 -4.31 -9.61
N PHE A 15 6.93 -5.55 -9.64
CA PHE A 15 7.61 -6.05 -10.83
C PHE A 15 6.59 -6.48 -11.89
N VAL A 16 7.02 -6.44 -13.16
CA VAL A 16 6.24 -7.00 -14.26
C VAL A 16 6.09 -8.51 -14.06
N TYR A 17 4.86 -9.01 -14.13
CA TYR A 17 4.63 -10.44 -14.04
C TYR A 17 5.27 -11.18 -15.22
N SER A 18 5.96 -12.27 -14.92
CA SER A 18 6.47 -13.14 -15.97
C SER A 18 5.32 -13.78 -16.77
N PRO A 19 5.52 -14.11 -18.04
CA PRO A 19 4.54 -14.86 -18.81
C PRO A 19 4.12 -16.16 -18.13
N GLN A 20 5.05 -16.81 -17.41
CA GLN A 20 4.78 -18.04 -16.66
C GLN A 20 3.81 -17.80 -15.49
N LEU A 21 3.98 -16.70 -14.75
CA LEU A 21 3.10 -16.36 -13.64
C LEU A 21 1.70 -15.95 -14.11
N ILE A 22 1.62 -15.20 -15.22
CA ILE A 22 0.35 -14.82 -15.85
C ILE A 22 -0.42 -16.08 -16.26
N GLU A 23 0.24 -17.02 -16.94
CA GLU A 23 -0.38 -18.28 -17.40
C GLU A 23 -0.81 -19.15 -16.20
N ALA A 24 0.03 -19.24 -15.15
CA ALA A 24 -0.31 -20.01 -13.96
C ALA A 24 -1.56 -19.49 -13.25
N ARG A 25 -1.70 -18.16 -13.12
CA ARG A 25 -2.90 -17.53 -12.53
C ARG A 25 -4.16 -17.82 -13.35
N LYS A 26 -4.06 -17.75 -14.68
CA LYS A 26 -5.14 -18.13 -15.57
C LYS A 26 -5.55 -19.59 -15.37
N GLN A 27 -4.59 -20.50 -15.28
CA GLN A 27 -4.84 -21.92 -15.06
C GLN A 27 -5.53 -22.20 -13.70
N VAL A 28 -5.21 -21.40 -12.66
CA VAL A 28 -5.95 -21.48 -11.38
C VAL A 28 -7.41 -21.07 -11.56
N GLN A 29 -7.68 -19.97 -12.29
CA GLN A 29 -9.05 -19.53 -12.57
C GLN A 29 -9.85 -20.58 -13.38
N GLU A 30 -9.19 -21.30 -14.27
CA GLU A 30 -9.76 -22.39 -15.07
C GLU A 30 -9.86 -23.72 -14.29
N GLY A 31 -9.36 -23.77 -13.03
CA GLY A 31 -9.36 -24.99 -12.21
C GLY A 31 -8.34 -26.06 -12.63
N LEU A 32 -7.37 -25.69 -13.48
CA LEU A 32 -6.31 -26.57 -13.98
C LEU A 32 -5.11 -26.66 -13.01
N LEU A 33 -4.89 -25.62 -12.22
CA LEU A 33 -3.90 -25.60 -11.14
C LEU A 33 -4.60 -25.32 -9.81
N ASN A 34 -4.03 -25.86 -8.72
CA ASN A 34 -4.47 -25.54 -7.37
C ASN A 34 -3.57 -24.47 -6.73
N ALA A 35 -4.00 -23.93 -5.59
CA ALA A 35 -3.28 -22.85 -4.87
C ALA A 35 -1.83 -23.25 -4.47
N ALA A 36 -1.60 -24.53 -4.11
CA ALA A 36 -0.25 -24.98 -3.74
C ALA A 36 0.70 -24.99 -4.95
N GLN A 37 0.20 -25.36 -6.12
CA GLN A 37 0.98 -25.31 -7.37
C GLN A 37 1.28 -23.89 -7.81
N LEU A 38 0.31 -22.95 -7.65
CA LEU A 38 0.56 -21.54 -7.90
C LEU A 38 1.65 -21.00 -6.95
N LEU A 39 1.54 -21.31 -5.65
CA LEU A 39 2.52 -20.87 -4.64
C LEU A 39 3.95 -21.34 -4.99
N GLU A 40 4.12 -22.55 -5.53
CA GLU A 40 5.44 -23.04 -5.97
C GLU A 40 5.99 -22.21 -7.14
N ILE A 41 5.12 -21.79 -8.06
CA ILE A 41 5.52 -20.94 -9.21
C ILE A 41 5.89 -19.56 -8.71
N GLU A 42 5.06 -18.95 -7.86
CA GLU A 42 5.34 -17.65 -7.24
C GLU A 42 6.66 -17.67 -6.46
N ASN A 43 6.92 -18.71 -5.69
CA ASN A 43 8.17 -18.87 -4.97
C ASN A 43 9.39 -18.86 -5.90
N LYS A 44 9.33 -19.54 -7.04
CA LYS A 44 10.42 -19.56 -8.04
C LYS A 44 10.63 -18.19 -8.66
N GLU A 45 9.55 -17.50 -9.00
CA GLU A 45 9.62 -16.16 -9.58
C GLU A 45 10.20 -15.14 -8.58
N ILE A 46 9.76 -15.17 -7.32
CA ILE A 46 10.30 -14.30 -6.26
C ILE A 46 11.78 -14.61 -6.00
N GLN A 47 12.18 -15.90 -5.98
CA GLN A 47 13.60 -16.27 -5.87
C GLN A 47 14.41 -15.70 -7.03
N HIS A 48 13.87 -15.75 -8.25
CA HIS A 48 14.53 -15.17 -9.44
C HIS A 48 14.70 -13.64 -9.31
N ILE A 49 13.70 -12.93 -8.81
CA ILE A 49 13.81 -11.49 -8.51
C ILE A 49 14.95 -11.23 -7.52
N VAL A 50 14.96 -11.94 -6.40
CA VAL A 50 15.98 -11.78 -5.36
C VAL A 50 17.38 -12.03 -5.91
N ASP A 51 17.58 -13.10 -6.67
CA ASP A 51 18.86 -13.45 -7.26
C ASP A 51 19.31 -12.39 -8.27
N THR A 52 18.39 -11.88 -9.09
CA THR A 52 18.66 -10.81 -10.06
C THR A 52 19.06 -9.53 -9.34
N CYS A 53 18.31 -9.10 -8.35
CA CYS A 53 18.60 -7.92 -7.53
C CYS A 53 19.96 -8.03 -6.85
N LYS A 54 20.30 -9.20 -6.35
CA LYS A 54 21.61 -9.49 -5.75
C LYS A 54 22.75 -9.39 -6.76
N GLN A 55 22.56 -9.95 -7.95
CA GLN A 55 23.57 -9.92 -9.02
C GLN A 55 23.89 -8.50 -9.49
N ILE A 56 22.88 -7.62 -9.58
CA ILE A 56 23.06 -6.22 -9.96
C ILE A 56 23.44 -5.31 -8.79
N GLY A 57 23.60 -5.87 -7.59
CA GLY A 57 24.08 -5.16 -6.40
C GLY A 57 23.07 -4.34 -5.65
N LEU A 58 21.76 -4.54 -5.85
CA LEU A 58 20.72 -3.92 -5.04
C LEU A 58 20.84 -4.39 -3.59
N LYS A 59 20.55 -3.48 -2.66
CA LYS A 59 20.64 -3.74 -1.21
C LYS A 59 19.30 -3.96 -0.55
N CYS A 60 18.22 -3.55 -1.19
CA CYS A 60 16.85 -3.71 -0.70
C CYS A 60 16.01 -4.40 -1.78
N VAL A 61 15.16 -5.32 -1.39
CA VAL A 61 14.31 -6.07 -2.30
C VAL A 61 12.93 -6.31 -1.67
N THR A 62 11.92 -6.37 -2.54
CA THR A 62 10.55 -6.77 -2.22
C THR A 62 10.27 -8.13 -2.86
N ASP A 63 9.12 -8.71 -2.60
CA ASP A 63 8.61 -9.91 -3.31
C ASP A 63 8.00 -9.57 -4.68
N GLY A 64 8.11 -8.31 -5.11
CA GLY A 64 7.57 -7.83 -6.38
C GLY A 64 6.05 -7.68 -6.41
N ASP A 65 5.39 -7.87 -5.27
CA ASP A 65 3.92 -7.95 -5.15
C ASP A 65 3.31 -9.10 -5.99
N TYR A 66 4.11 -10.17 -6.19
CA TYR A 66 3.75 -11.29 -7.06
C TYR A 66 2.66 -12.21 -6.49
N ARG A 67 2.22 -11.99 -5.27
CA ARG A 67 1.17 -12.78 -4.61
C ARG A 67 -0.11 -12.01 -4.36
N SER A 68 -0.10 -10.71 -4.58
CA SER A 68 -1.27 -9.83 -4.44
C SER A 68 -2.15 -9.90 -5.69
N ASN A 69 -3.46 -9.81 -5.50
CA ASN A 69 -4.43 -9.60 -6.58
C ASN A 69 -4.93 -8.15 -6.62
N GLY A 70 -4.31 -7.27 -5.85
CA GLY A 70 -4.63 -5.86 -5.75
C GLY A 70 -4.49 -5.35 -4.32
N TYR A 71 -4.49 -4.03 -4.14
CA TYR A 71 -4.26 -3.43 -2.82
C TYR A 71 -5.37 -3.75 -1.80
N THR A 72 -6.56 -4.08 -2.25
CA THR A 72 -7.70 -4.42 -1.38
C THR A 72 -7.56 -5.77 -0.71
N ASP A 73 -6.76 -6.70 -1.27
CA ASP A 73 -6.52 -8.02 -0.68
C ASP A 73 -6.05 -7.90 0.77
N PHE A 74 -5.13 -6.96 1.04
CA PHE A 74 -4.66 -6.72 2.40
C PHE A 74 -5.78 -6.31 3.35
N PHE A 75 -6.71 -5.47 2.88
CA PHE A 75 -7.82 -4.99 3.71
C PHE A 75 -8.78 -6.11 4.10
N HIS A 76 -8.97 -7.11 3.23
CA HIS A 76 -9.85 -8.25 3.51
C HIS A 76 -9.29 -9.21 4.58
N HIS A 77 -8.03 -9.04 4.96
CA HIS A 77 -7.44 -9.72 6.13
C HIS A 77 -7.64 -8.97 7.44
N LEU A 78 -8.12 -7.73 7.39
CA LEU A 78 -8.45 -6.96 8.58
C LEU A 78 -9.82 -7.37 9.10
N GLN A 79 -9.97 -7.40 10.42
CA GLN A 79 -11.22 -7.81 11.04
C GLN A 79 -12.37 -6.87 10.64
N ASN A 80 -13.51 -7.46 10.30
CA ASN A 80 -14.73 -6.75 9.90
C ASN A 80 -14.60 -5.90 8.61
N ILE A 81 -13.61 -6.20 7.78
CA ILE A 81 -13.54 -5.70 6.42
C ILE A 81 -13.65 -6.91 5.47
N SER A 82 -14.53 -6.83 4.51
CA SER A 82 -14.77 -7.89 3.54
C SER A 82 -14.81 -7.35 2.12
N LYS A 83 -14.63 -8.25 1.17
CA LYS A 83 -14.87 -7.95 -0.24
C LYS A 83 -16.35 -7.64 -0.45
N HIS A 84 -16.67 -6.65 -1.29
CA HIS A 84 -18.04 -6.39 -1.69
C HIS A 84 -18.55 -7.57 -2.51
N GLU A 85 -19.64 -8.21 -2.07
CA GLU A 85 -20.30 -9.28 -2.82
C GLU A 85 -21.06 -8.66 -4.00
N THR A 86 -20.66 -9.01 -5.20
CA THR A 86 -21.35 -8.68 -6.45
C THR A 86 -22.03 -9.91 -7.02
N GLU A 87 -22.90 -9.72 -8.03
CA GLU A 87 -23.55 -10.82 -8.73
C GLU A 87 -22.53 -11.84 -9.28
N PRO A 88 -22.81 -13.14 -9.27
CA PRO A 88 -21.86 -14.23 -9.55
C PRO A 88 -21.16 -14.19 -10.93
N ASN A 89 -21.58 -13.33 -11.84
CA ASN A 89 -21.04 -13.23 -13.20
C ASN A 89 -20.40 -11.87 -13.53
N ASP A 90 -20.26 -11.01 -12.54
CA ASP A 90 -19.65 -9.69 -12.75
C ASP A 90 -18.12 -9.82 -12.62
N THR A 91 -17.43 -9.80 -13.75
CA THR A 91 -15.94 -9.84 -13.83
C THR A 91 -15.33 -8.43 -13.92
N SER A 92 -16.11 -7.38 -13.68
CA SER A 92 -15.62 -6.01 -13.71
C SER A 92 -14.67 -5.72 -12.56
N GLU A 93 -13.75 -4.77 -12.75
CA GLU A 93 -12.87 -4.23 -11.69
C GLU A 93 -13.67 -3.62 -10.51
N GLU A 94 -14.99 -3.43 -10.69
CA GLU A 94 -15.91 -2.99 -9.64
C GLU A 94 -16.03 -4.00 -8.49
N ASN A 95 -15.65 -5.25 -8.71
CA ASN A 95 -15.72 -6.34 -7.74
C ASN A 95 -14.63 -6.29 -6.66
N ASP A 96 -13.63 -5.45 -6.81
CA ASP A 96 -12.49 -5.40 -5.89
C ASP A 96 -12.61 -4.24 -4.87
N LYS A 97 -13.81 -4.00 -4.38
CA LYS A 97 -14.09 -2.97 -3.36
C LYS A 97 -14.12 -3.59 -1.97
N SER A 98 -13.67 -2.83 -0.97
CA SER A 98 -13.74 -3.24 0.43
C SER A 98 -14.96 -2.61 1.11
N VAL A 99 -15.68 -3.39 1.90
CA VAL A 99 -16.82 -2.94 2.70
C VAL A 99 -16.62 -3.31 4.16
N ILE A 100 -17.15 -2.46 5.03
CA ILE A 100 -17.13 -2.69 6.46
C ILE A 100 -18.36 -3.51 6.89
N CYS A 101 -18.16 -4.53 7.71
CA CYS A 101 -19.23 -5.38 8.27
C CYS A 101 -19.32 -5.35 9.80
N GLY A 102 -18.50 -4.55 10.45
CA GLY A 102 -18.47 -4.35 11.90
C GLY A 102 -17.49 -3.25 12.28
N LYS A 103 -17.23 -3.05 13.55
CA LYS A 103 -16.14 -2.17 13.99
C LYS A 103 -14.79 -2.83 13.69
N ILE A 104 -13.88 -2.03 13.15
CA ILE A 104 -12.52 -2.49 12.85
C ILE A 104 -11.81 -2.75 14.17
N ASP A 105 -11.30 -3.94 14.35
CA ASP A 105 -10.39 -4.29 15.43
C ASP A 105 -9.33 -5.25 14.87
N PHE A 106 -8.11 -5.10 15.31
CA PHE A 106 -7.05 -6.02 14.97
C PHE A 106 -7.02 -7.11 16.05
N ASP A 107 -7.61 -8.26 15.76
CA ASP A 107 -7.51 -9.43 16.60
C ASP A 107 -6.18 -10.15 16.38
N ASN A 108 -5.70 -10.85 17.41
CA ASN A 108 -4.49 -11.68 17.35
C ASN A 108 -4.57 -12.79 16.27
N HIS A 109 -5.74 -13.06 15.73
CA HIS A 109 -5.92 -13.96 14.59
C HIS A 109 -5.28 -13.47 13.29
N PHE A 110 -5.02 -12.15 13.13
CA PHE A 110 -4.29 -11.64 11.97
C PHE A 110 -2.90 -12.29 11.82
N LEU A 111 -2.27 -12.69 12.92
CA LEU A 111 -0.96 -13.35 12.92
C LEU A 111 -1.01 -14.83 12.58
N SER A 112 -2.15 -15.48 12.82
CA SER A 112 -2.28 -16.93 12.68
C SER A 112 -2.70 -17.40 11.29
N THR A 113 -3.15 -16.49 10.41
CA THR A 113 -3.75 -16.89 9.13
C THR A 113 -3.35 -16.06 7.90
N PRO A 114 -2.42 -15.11 7.92
CA PRO A 114 -2.36 -14.21 6.78
C PRO A 114 -1.30 -14.60 5.76
N PRO A 115 -1.66 -14.59 4.49
CA PRO A 115 -0.69 -14.71 3.41
C PRO A 115 0.44 -13.67 3.53
N VAL A 116 0.12 -12.44 3.93
CA VAL A 116 1.07 -11.31 3.95
C VAL A 116 2.28 -11.53 4.87
N THR A 117 2.08 -12.07 6.09
CA THR A 117 3.19 -12.37 7.01
C THR A 117 4.00 -13.58 6.55
N GLU A 118 3.34 -14.59 5.98
CA GLU A 118 4.02 -15.74 5.37
C GLU A 118 4.86 -15.31 4.15
N HIS A 119 4.35 -14.39 3.33
CA HIS A 119 5.06 -13.83 2.19
C HIS A 119 6.34 -13.11 2.65
N PHE A 120 6.24 -12.27 3.67
CA PHE A 120 7.40 -11.58 4.22
C PHE A 120 8.41 -12.55 4.87
N THR A 121 7.93 -13.57 5.59
CA THR A 121 8.77 -14.63 6.15
C THR A 121 9.52 -15.39 5.05
N TYR A 122 8.85 -15.73 3.96
CA TYR A 122 9.50 -16.37 2.81
C TYR A 122 10.61 -15.47 2.23
N LEU A 123 10.30 -14.20 1.97
CA LEU A 123 11.27 -13.24 1.44
C LEU A 123 12.51 -13.13 2.34
N THR A 124 12.31 -12.97 3.64
CA THR A 124 13.43 -12.88 4.60
C THR A 124 14.29 -14.15 4.64
N GLY A 125 13.67 -15.31 4.39
CA GLY A 125 14.37 -16.60 4.34
C GLY A 125 15.30 -16.75 3.15
N ILE A 126 15.05 -16.05 2.03
CA ILE A 126 15.80 -16.23 0.78
C ILE A 126 16.80 -15.10 0.45
N ILE A 127 16.69 -13.91 1.07
CA ILE A 127 17.55 -12.77 0.69
C ILE A 127 19.02 -12.90 1.14
N GLY A 128 19.32 -13.66 2.18
CA GLY A 128 20.65 -13.72 2.80
C GLY A 128 21.01 -12.46 3.61
N GLY A 129 22.20 -12.48 4.25
CA GLY A 129 22.60 -11.45 5.21
C GLY A 129 23.02 -10.08 4.64
N ASP A 130 23.22 -9.98 3.32
CA ASP A 130 23.76 -8.77 2.67
C ASP A 130 22.68 -7.84 2.09
N MET A 131 21.42 -8.22 2.21
CA MET A 131 20.27 -7.50 1.68
C MET A 131 19.23 -7.22 2.76
N TYR A 132 18.38 -6.24 2.48
CA TYR A 132 17.23 -5.91 3.31
C TYR A 132 15.93 -6.35 2.61
N ALA A 133 15.05 -7.01 3.34
CA ALA A 133 13.67 -7.22 2.91
C ALA A 133 12.86 -5.96 3.20
N LYS A 134 12.10 -5.50 2.21
CA LYS A 134 11.12 -4.43 2.35
C LYS A 134 9.72 -4.99 2.16
N ALA A 135 8.83 -4.70 3.10
CA ALA A 135 7.42 -5.02 3.00
C ALA A 135 6.68 -3.88 2.28
N LEU A 136 5.75 -4.24 1.39
CA LEU A 136 4.83 -3.32 0.72
C LEU A 136 3.43 -3.57 1.26
N LEU A 137 2.76 -2.53 1.75
CA LEU A 137 1.37 -2.59 2.22
C LEU A 137 0.60 -1.39 1.67
N PRO A 138 -0.70 -1.52 1.39
CA PRO A 138 -1.52 -0.36 1.07
C PRO A 138 -1.60 0.60 2.26
N SER A 139 -1.70 1.89 1.96
CA SER A 139 -1.67 2.93 2.99
C SER A 139 -2.95 2.94 3.84
N PRO A 140 -2.89 3.41 5.10
CA PRO A 140 -4.09 3.63 5.91
C PRO A 140 -5.01 4.69 5.31
N MET A 141 -4.46 5.63 4.52
CA MET A 141 -5.25 6.63 3.79
C MET A 141 -6.13 5.96 2.73
N THR A 142 -5.57 5.00 1.99
CA THR A 142 -6.32 4.21 1.01
C THR A 142 -7.46 3.43 1.67
N LEU A 143 -7.22 2.80 2.82
CA LEU A 143 -8.28 2.11 3.55
C LEU A 143 -9.40 3.06 3.96
N LEU A 144 -9.06 4.21 4.54
CA LEU A 144 -10.08 5.21 4.90
C LEU A 144 -10.87 5.66 3.68
N ALA A 145 -10.20 5.98 2.57
CA ALA A 145 -10.83 6.41 1.33
C ALA A 145 -11.78 5.34 0.77
N GLU A 146 -11.38 4.06 0.77
CA GLU A 146 -12.23 2.93 0.38
C GLU A 146 -13.50 2.86 1.24
N LEU A 147 -13.39 3.01 2.54
CA LEU A 147 -14.52 2.87 3.45
C LEU A 147 -15.48 4.05 3.41
N ILE A 148 -15.03 5.25 3.03
CA ILE A 148 -15.88 6.46 2.93
C ILE A 148 -16.24 6.85 1.50
N ARG A 149 -15.91 6.04 0.50
CA ARG A 149 -16.32 6.28 -0.89
C ARG A 149 -17.85 6.33 -1.02
N PRO A 150 -18.41 6.99 -2.06
CA PRO A 150 -19.84 7.24 -2.17
C PRO A 150 -20.71 6.00 -1.93
N GLU A 151 -20.33 4.87 -2.50
CA GLU A 151 -21.07 3.60 -2.42
C GLU A 151 -21.07 3.01 -1.00
N ASN A 152 -19.97 3.18 -0.26
CA ASN A 152 -19.78 2.62 1.08
C ASN A 152 -20.31 3.51 2.20
N ARG A 153 -20.52 4.80 1.93
CA ARG A 153 -20.84 5.82 2.94
C ARG A 153 -21.97 5.43 3.87
N LEU A 154 -23.10 4.94 3.31
CA LEU A 154 -24.25 4.55 4.12
C LEU A 154 -23.96 3.32 4.98
N ASN A 155 -23.21 2.37 4.45
CA ASN A 155 -22.84 1.17 5.19
C ASN A 155 -21.84 1.50 6.30
N THR A 156 -20.80 2.26 5.99
CA THR A 156 -19.80 2.70 6.96
C THR A 156 -20.42 3.54 8.07
N GLY A 157 -21.35 4.43 7.74
CA GLY A 157 -22.07 5.28 8.71
C GLY A 157 -22.91 4.52 9.73
N ARG A 158 -23.26 3.25 9.49
CA ARG A 158 -23.96 2.40 10.49
C ARG A 158 -23.06 2.02 11.65
N TYR A 159 -21.77 1.84 11.41
CA TYR A 159 -20.76 1.43 12.40
C TYR A 159 -19.96 2.61 12.90
N TYR A 160 -19.73 3.58 12.03
CA TYR A 160 -18.92 4.76 12.26
C TYR A 160 -19.65 6.03 11.77
N PRO A 161 -20.51 6.61 12.60
CA PRO A 161 -21.14 7.90 12.28
C PRO A 161 -20.16 9.07 12.31
N ASP A 162 -18.99 8.87 12.92
CA ASP A 162 -17.91 9.85 13.04
C ASP A 162 -16.61 9.31 12.39
N ILE A 163 -16.10 10.05 11.41
CA ILE A 163 -14.87 9.71 10.66
C ILE A 163 -13.63 9.73 11.56
N GLU A 164 -13.61 10.53 12.61
CA GLU A 164 -12.49 10.58 13.56
C GLU A 164 -12.38 9.27 14.36
N VAL A 165 -13.54 8.70 14.75
CA VAL A 165 -13.56 7.38 15.41
C VAL A 165 -13.10 6.29 14.46
N LEU A 166 -13.55 6.30 13.20
CA LEU A 166 -13.08 5.36 12.18
C LEU A 166 -11.56 5.49 11.96
N SER A 167 -11.06 6.72 11.83
CA SER A 167 -9.64 6.98 11.65
C SER A 167 -8.81 6.49 12.84
N HIS A 168 -9.32 6.63 14.05
CA HIS A 168 -8.64 6.13 15.25
C HIS A 168 -8.53 4.59 15.26
N ASP A 169 -9.61 3.88 14.93
CA ASP A 169 -9.62 2.40 14.90
C ASP A 169 -8.71 1.88 13.77
N ILE A 170 -8.70 2.54 12.59
CA ILE A 170 -7.74 2.25 11.52
C ILE A 170 -6.31 2.45 12.03
N ALA A 171 -6.04 3.57 12.70
CA ALA A 171 -4.70 3.87 13.20
C ALA A 171 -4.21 2.82 14.19
N GLN A 172 -5.04 2.40 15.14
CA GLN A 172 -4.71 1.33 16.08
C GLN A 172 -4.39 0.01 15.36
N THR A 173 -5.18 -0.32 14.33
CA THR A 173 -4.94 -1.49 13.50
C THR A 173 -3.57 -1.43 12.83
N TYR A 174 -3.24 -0.31 12.18
CA TYR A 174 -1.95 -0.15 11.52
C TYR A 174 -0.76 -0.10 12.50
N GLN A 175 -0.93 0.45 13.70
CA GLN A 175 0.10 0.37 14.73
C GLN A 175 0.42 -1.09 15.11
N LYS A 176 -0.60 -1.95 15.24
CA LYS A 176 -0.41 -3.38 15.48
C LYS A 176 0.28 -4.05 14.28
N VAL A 177 -0.14 -3.76 13.05
CA VAL A 177 0.50 -4.25 11.82
C VAL A 177 1.99 -3.87 11.78
N ILE A 178 2.33 -2.59 12.01
CA ILE A 178 3.71 -2.11 12.07
C ILE A 178 4.52 -2.90 13.10
N ARG A 179 3.95 -3.11 14.30
CA ARG A 179 4.59 -3.85 15.38
C ARG A 179 4.88 -5.31 15.01
N GLU A 180 3.93 -5.94 14.32
CA GLU A 180 4.09 -7.33 13.90
C GLU A 180 5.17 -7.49 12.84
N PHE A 181 5.15 -6.66 11.80
CA PHE A 181 6.23 -6.67 10.81
C PHE A 181 7.60 -6.39 11.46
N TYR A 182 7.64 -5.48 12.43
CA TYR A 182 8.86 -5.22 13.18
C TYR A 182 9.36 -6.47 13.96
N ASN A 183 8.46 -7.18 14.64
CA ASN A 183 8.77 -8.41 15.37
C ASN A 183 9.27 -9.53 14.45
N MET A 184 8.79 -9.56 13.19
CA MET A 184 9.28 -10.47 12.15
C MET A 184 10.64 -10.07 11.57
N GLY A 185 11.24 -8.98 12.04
CA GLY A 185 12.52 -8.48 11.56
C GLY A 185 12.44 -7.43 10.46
N CYS A 186 11.26 -6.99 10.05
CA CYS A 186 11.10 -5.90 9.08
C CYS A 186 11.71 -4.61 9.63
N ARG A 187 12.53 -3.97 8.81
CA ARG A 187 13.13 -2.66 9.12
C ARG A 187 12.84 -1.63 8.05
N PHE A 188 12.26 -2.06 6.93
CA PHE A 188 11.84 -1.21 5.82
C PHE A 188 10.40 -1.58 5.45
N LEU A 189 9.48 -0.67 5.69
CA LEU A 189 8.06 -0.82 5.37
C LEU A 189 7.65 0.34 4.47
N GLN A 190 6.98 0.05 3.38
CA GLN A 190 6.38 1.05 2.51
C GLN A 190 4.87 0.97 2.58
N PHE A 191 4.23 2.10 2.79
CA PHE A 191 2.81 2.29 2.56
C PHE A 191 2.59 2.87 1.16
N SER A 192 2.01 2.06 0.27
CA SER A 192 1.64 2.47 -1.08
C SER A 192 0.26 3.11 -1.06
N ASP A 193 0.15 4.35 -1.49
CA ASP A 193 -1.08 5.12 -1.42
C ASP A 193 -1.81 5.13 -2.75
N TYR A 194 -3.01 4.56 -2.76
CA TYR A 194 -3.92 4.50 -3.91
C TYR A 194 -5.13 5.42 -3.75
N THR A 195 -5.11 6.31 -2.75
CA THR A 195 -6.23 7.21 -2.43
C THR A 195 -6.68 8.07 -3.62
N TRP A 196 -5.76 8.40 -4.51
CA TRP A 196 -6.00 9.23 -5.69
C TRP A 196 -6.46 8.43 -6.91
N ASN A 197 -6.45 7.10 -6.82
CA ASN A 197 -6.75 6.17 -7.91
C ASN A 197 -7.35 4.87 -7.39
N LEU A 198 -8.51 4.96 -6.73
CA LEU A 198 -9.21 3.79 -6.23
C LEU A 198 -9.75 2.91 -7.36
N THR A 199 -9.80 1.61 -7.15
CA THR A 199 -10.45 0.66 -8.07
C THR A 199 -11.88 1.07 -8.38
N GLY A 200 -12.33 0.76 -9.63
CA GLY A 200 -13.65 1.19 -10.10
C GLY A 200 -13.74 2.69 -10.45
N GLY A 201 -12.59 3.38 -10.59
CA GLY A 201 -12.52 4.75 -11.10
C GLY A 201 -13.02 5.84 -10.16
N CYS A 202 -13.23 5.53 -8.87
CA CYS A 202 -13.58 6.54 -7.87
C CYS A 202 -12.33 7.38 -7.55
N ASP A 203 -12.46 8.70 -7.64
CA ASP A 203 -11.40 9.62 -7.27
C ASP A 203 -11.66 10.31 -5.92
N ILE A 204 -10.63 10.90 -5.37
CA ILE A 204 -10.67 11.56 -4.07
C ILE A 204 -11.62 12.79 -4.06
N GLN A 205 -11.87 13.42 -5.20
CA GLN A 205 -12.80 14.53 -5.33
C GLN A 205 -14.24 14.06 -5.11
N GLN A 206 -14.63 12.94 -5.71
CA GLN A 206 -15.94 12.33 -5.51
C GLN A 206 -16.15 11.92 -4.05
N ILE A 207 -15.10 11.41 -3.40
CA ILE A 207 -15.13 11.06 -1.97
C ILE A 207 -15.35 12.31 -1.11
N SER A 208 -14.62 13.41 -1.38
CA SER A 208 -14.77 14.64 -0.60
C SER A 208 -16.17 15.22 -0.75
N GLU A 209 -16.73 15.27 -1.96
CA GLU A 209 -18.08 15.74 -2.24
C GLU A 209 -19.15 14.89 -1.54
N ALA A 210 -19.03 13.56 -1.62
CA ALA A 210 -19.96 12.63 -0.97
C ALA A 210 -19.97 12.79 0.56
N ASN A 211 -18.86 13.18 1.16
CA ASN A 211 -18.72 13.39 2.60
C ASN A 211 -18.94 14.85 3.03
N ASN A 212 -19.45 15.72 2.13
CA ASN A 212 -19.70 17.14 2.37
C ASN A 212 -18.48 17.88 2.94
N THR A 213 -17.30 17.59 2.42
CA THR A 213 -16.05 18.22 2.80
C THR A 213 -15.31 18.72 1.56
N ASP A 214 -14.34 19.59 1.73
CA ASP A 214 -13.40 19.95 0.65
C ASP A 214 -12.15 19.07 0.69
N LEU A 215 -11.43 19.04 -0.41
CA LEU A 215 -10.28 18.18 -0.59
C LEU A 215 -9.14 18.52 0.39
N ALA A 216 -8.95 19.80 0.75
CA ALA A 216 -7.92 20.21 1.69
C ALA A 216 -8.23 19.72 3.12
N SER A 217 -9.50 19.81 3.53
CA SER A 217 -9.98 19.29 4.80
C SER A 217 -9.85 17.78 4.87
N LEU A 218 -10.25 17.05 3.81
CA LEU A 218 -10.08 15.60 3.73
C LEU A 218 -8.59 15.22 3.79
N SER A 219 -7.71 15.92 3.08
CA SER A 219 -6.27 15.67 3.13
C SER A 219 -5.67 15.85 4.52
N THR A 220 -6.23 16.79 5.31
CA THR A 220 -5.84 16.97 6.72
C THR A 220 -6.22 15.75 7.57
N VAL A 221 -7.41 15.18 7.35
CA VAL A 221 -7.85 13.93 8.02
C VAL A 221 -6.92 12.77 7.65
N LEU A 222 -6.60 12.62 6.35
CA LEU A 222 -5.69 11.58 5.85
C LEU A 222 -4.28 11.70 6.46
N ALA A 223 -3.73 12.91 6.51
CA ALA A 223 -2.42 13.14 7.12
C ALA A 223 -2.41 12.85 8.62
N ARG A 224 -3.46 13.28 9.33
CA ARG A 224 -3.63 12.99 10.75
C ARG A 224 -3.76 11.50 11.03
N LEU A 225 -4.51 10.77 10.20
CA LEU A 225 -4.59 9.31 10.27
C LEU A 225 -3.19 8.70 10.13
N THR A 226 -2.42 9.14 9.15
CA THR A 226 -1.05 8.65 8.94
C THR A 226 -0.16 8.93 10.16
N GLU A 227 -0.24 10.14 10.73
CA GLU A 227 0.49 10.47 11.97
C GLU A 227 0.11 9.54 13.13
N LEU A 228 -1.18 9.28 13.32
CA LEU A 228 -1.65 8.35 14.34
C LEU A 228 -1.11 6.93 14.12
N CYS A 229 -1.08 6.46 12.87
CA CYS A 229 -0.49 5.14 12.55
C CYS A 229 1.01 5.07 12.88
N LEU A 230 1.73 6.16 12.68
CA LEU A 230 3.19 6.24 12.89
C LEU A 230 3.58 6.52 14.35
N ASN A 231 2.61 6.88 15.21
CA ASN A 231 2.87 7.00 16.64
C ASN A 231 3.37 5.66 17.18
N ASP A 232 4.38 5.71 18.02
CA ASP A 232 4.98 4.52 18.65
C ASP A 232 5.62 3.52 17.69
N LYS A 233 5.87 3.90 16.42
CA LYS A 233 6.67 3.06 15.52
C LYS A 233 8.09 2.90 16.10
N PRO A 234 8.71 1.72 15.95
CA PRO A 234 10.09 1.52 16.40
C PRO A 234 11.07 2.50 15.75
N ASP A 235 12.00 3.06 16.54
CA ASP A 235 12.96 4.07 16.08
C ASP A 235 13.89 3.59 14.97
N ASP A 236 14.21 2.29 14.95
CA ASP A 236 15.07 1.66 13.96
C ASP A 236 14.29 1.07 12.77
N MET A 237 12.99 1.35 12.66
CA MET A 237 12.17 1.00 11.50
C MET A 237 11.97 2.21 10.60
N CYS A 238 12.35 2.08 9.35
CA CYS A 238 12.10 3.06 8.30
C CYS A 238 10.75 2.80 7.66
N ILE A 239 9.85 3.79 7.71
CA ILE A 239 8.56 3.74 7.02
C ILE A 239 8.54 4.81 5.94
N SER A 240 8.29 4.40 4.70
CA SER A 240 8.11 5.29 3.54
C SER A 240 6.64 5.36 3.11
N LEU A 241 6.24 6.52 2.60
CA LEU A 241 4.96 6.68 1.90
C LEU A 241 5.25 6.79 0.41
N GLN A 242 4.55 6.02 -0.40
CA GLN A 242 4.65 6.10 -1.85
C GLN A 242 3.32 6.60 -2.42
N PHE A 243 3.42 7.64 -3.23
CA PHE A 243 2.30 8.26 -3.93
C PHE A 243 2.38 7.96 -5.42
N ASP A 244 1.22 7.68 -6.03
CA ASP A 244 1.10 7.52 -7.47
C ASP A 244 1.14 8.87 -8.21
N GLU A 245 1.22 8.81 -9.56
CA GLU A 245 1.30 9.99 -10.40
C GLU A 245 0.04 10.88 -10.40
N LYS A 246 -1.15 10.32 -10.14
CA LYS A 246 -2.43 11.06 -10.19
C LYS A 246 -2.50 12.16 -9.13
N TRP A 247 -1.89 11.92 -7.98
CA TRP A 247 -1.77 12.91 -6.92
C TRP A 247 -1.17 14.24 -7.40
N TRP A 248 -0.20 14.15 -8.31
CA TRP A 248 0.56 15.32 -8.80
C TRP A 248 -0.28 16.31 -9.61
N ASN A 249 -1.34 15.84 -10.26
CA ASN A 249 -2.20 16.63 -11.13
C ASN A 249 -3.39 17.26 -10.39
N THR A 250 -3.46 17.13 -9.07
CA THR A 250 -4.55 17.64 -8.25
C THR A 250 -4.51 19.18 -8.19
N ARG A 251 -5.68 19.83 -8.28
CA ARG A 251 -5.80 21.30 -8.34
C ARG A 251 -5.15 22.01 -7.15
N ASP A 252 -5.35 21.50 -5.93
CA ASP A 252 -4.84 22.08 -4.67
C ASP A 252 -3.54 21.41 -4.20
N ARG A 253 -2.76 20.83 -5.12
CA ARG A 253 -1.59 20.00 -4.83
C ARG A 253 -0.61 20.63 -3.83
N GLU A 254 -0.41 21.95 -3.88
CA GLU A 254 0.52 22.65 -2.96
C GLU A 254 0.05 22.55 -1.51
N LYS A 255 -1.23 22.80 -1.24
CA LYS A 255 -1.81 22.71 0.11
C LYS A 255 -1.81 21.26 0.60
N ILE A 256 -2.14 20.33 -0.31
CA ILE A 256 -2.15 18.90 -0.02
C ILE A 256 -0.74 18.43 0.28
N ALA A 257 0.25 18.86 -0.52
CA ALA A 257 1.66 18.55 -0.29
C ALA A 257 2.14 19.04 1.08
N GLU A 258 1.80 20.28 1.45
CA GLU A 258 2.15 20.84 2.75
C GLU A 258 1.70 19.93 3.91
N VAL A 259 0.52 19.36 3.81
CA VAL A 259 -0.05 18.52 4.86
C VAL A 259 0.47 17.08 4.79
N LEU A 260 0.35 16.42 3.63
CA LEU A 260 0.70 14.99 3.50
C LEU A 260 2.22 14.74 3.58
N LEU A 261 3.02 15.62 3.01
CA LEU A 261 4.48 15.46 3.02
C LEU A 261 5.12 15.90 4.34
N SER A 262 4.38 16.57 5.23
CA SER A 262 4.87 16.94 6.57
C SER A 262 4.78 15.81 7.59
N THR A 263 4.11 14.67 7.28
CA THR A 263 3.94 13.53 8.19
C THR A 263 5.29 12.99 8.71
N GLN A 264 5.27 12.18 9.78
CA GLN A 264 6.50 11.62 10.40
C GLN A 264 7.06 10.38 9.66
N ALA A 265 6.66 10.13 8.43
CA ALA A 265 7.30 9.14 7.59
C ALA A 265 8.80 9.44 7.41
N ASN A 266 9.62 8.40 7.27
CA ASN A 266 11.07 8.54 7.10
C ASN A 266 11.46 8.93 5.69
N ALA A 267 10.67 8.46 4.70
CA ALA A 267 10.89 8.75 3.29
C ALA A 267 9.55 8.95 2.56
N ILE A 268 9.62 9.68 1.46
CA ILE A 268 8.51 9.85 0.53
C ILE A 268 8.97 9.36 -0.85
N ALA A 269 8.20 8.48 -1.44
CA ALA A 269 8.42 7.99 -2.78
C ALA A 269 7.36 8.54 -3.75
N PHE A 270 7.80 8.96 -4.92
CA PHE A 270 6.94 9.45 -6.00
C PHE A 270 7.17 8.63 -7.26
N ASP A 271 6.11 8.22 -7.92
CA ASP A 271 6.20 7.57 -9.22
C ASP A 271 6.13 8.63 -10.34
N PHE A 272 7.18 8.66 -11.16
CA PHE A 272 7.29 9.54 -12.34
C PHE A 272 7.52 8.75 -13.63
N GLY A 273 7.51 7.43 -13.57
CA GLY A 273 7.96 6.56 -14.65
C GLY A 273 7.16 6.68 -15.95
N ASN A 274 5.87 7.06 -15.87
CA ASN A 274 4.97 7.15 -17.02
C ASN A 274 4.90 8.54 -17.66
N ARG A 275 5.71 9.50 -17.22
CA ARG A 275 5.65 10.88 -17.69
C ARG A 275 6.66 11.17 -18.78
N GLU A 276 6.42 10.62 -19.97
CA GLU A 276 7.12 11.05 -21.18
C GLU A 276 6.63 12.47 -21.53
N ASN A 277 7.48 13.48 -21.39
CA ASN A 277 7.27 14.87 -21.83
C ASN A 277 6.48 15.84 -20.93
N GLU A 278 6.16 15.54 -19.71
CA GLU A 278 5.59 16.54 -18.79
C GLU A 278 6.69 17.30 -18.02
N ASN A 279 6.51 18.63 -17.91
CA ASN A 279 7.33 19.45 -17.01
C ASN A 279 6.93 19.14 -15.57
N ILE A 280 7.68 18.26 -14.91
CA ILE A 280 7.48 17.93 -13.50
C ILE A 280 7.92 19.13 -12.65
N ASP A 281 6.97 19.69 -11.91
CA ASP A 281 7.27 20.76 -10.97
C ASP A 281 7.70 20.18 -9.62
N PHE A 282 8.99 20.12 -9.38
CA PHE A 282 9.58 19.63 -8.14
C PHE A 282 9.47 20.59 -6.96
N SER A 283 8.83 21.76 -7.11
CA SER A 283 8.73 22.76 -6.03
C SER A 283 8.08 22.22 -4.77
N ILE A 284 7.16 21.25 -4.89
CA ILE A 284 6.49 20.63 -3.73
C ILE A 284 7.44 19.80 -2.86
N LEU A 285 8.58 19.34 -3.37
CA LEU A 285 9.56 18.57 -2.59
C LEU A 285 10.12 19.38 -1.41
N LYS A 286 9.98 20.73 -1.42
CA LYS A 286 10.29 21.59 -0.26
C LYS A 286 9.53 21.16 1.01
N HIS A 287 8.36 20.54 0.87
CA HIS A 287 7.56 20.05 1.99
C HIS A 287 8.06 18.71 2.56
N CYS A 288 8.92 17.98 1.85
CA CYS A 288 9.53 16.75 2.36
C CYS A 288 10.54 17.03 3.51
N GLN A 289 11.01 18.26 3.66
CA GLN A 289 11.92 18.71 4.73
C GLN A 289 13.13 17.78 4.92
N SER A 290 13.24 17.14 6.09
CA SER A 290 14.34 16.25 6.47
C SER A 290 14.10 14.78 6.13
N LYS A 291 13.19 14.47 5.20
CA LYS A 291 12.90 13.11 4.75
C LYS A 291 13.79 12.71 3.58
N ASP A 292 14.02 11.41 3.45
CA ASP A 292 14.57 10.89 2.22
C ASP A 292 13.50 10.97 1.11
N VAL A 293 13.91 11.37 -0.10
CA VAL A 293 13.03 11.43 -1.27
C VAL A 293 13.46 10.37 -2.26
N ILE A 294 12.52 9.50 -2.63
CA ILE A 294 12.72 8.42 -3.60
C ILE A 294 11.98 8.81 -4.88
N LEU A 295 12.72 8.90 -5.98
CA LEU A 295 12.16 9.25 -7.28
C LEU A 295 12.04 7.98 -8.12
N GLY A 296 10.82 7.55 -8.42
CA GLY A 296 10.50 6.47 -9.34
C GLY A 296 10.67 6.93 -10.77
N LEU A 297 11.88 6.77 -11.33
CA LEU A 297 12.26 7.27 -12.66
C LEU A 297 12.19 6.18 -13.74
N VAL A 298 12.04 4.93 -13.33
CA VAL A 298 11.93 3.78 -14.24
C VAL A 298 10.57 3.13 -14.01
N SER A 299 9.74 3.15 -15.05
CA SER A 299 8.43 2.49 -15.03
C SER A 299 8.52 1.04 -15.45
N THR A 300 7.67 0.21 -14.86
CA THR A 300 7.40 -1.17 -15.30
C THR A 300 6.24 -1.25 -16.29
N SER A 301 5.49 -0.18 -16.48
CA SER A 301 4.46 -0.07 -17.51
C SER A 301 5.09 0.45 -18.82
N SER A 302 4.96 -0.30 -19.88
CA SER A 302 5.36 0.05 -21.26
C SER A 302 4.19 0.64 -22.01
#